data_0b7371f1cbf5a9ea9180ff4ef4364c5c
#
_entry.id   0b7371f1cbf5a9ea9180ff4ef4364c5c
#
_cell.length_a   1.000
_cell.length_b   1.000
_cell.length_c   1.000
_cell.angle_alpha   90.00
_cell.angle_beta   90.00
_cell.angle_gamma   90.00
#
_symmetry.space_group_name_H-M   'P 1'
#
loop_
_entity.id
_entity.type
_entity.pdbx_description
1 polymer ?
#
loop_
_entity_poly.entity_id
_entity_poly.type
_entity_poly.pdbx_seq_one_letter_code
_entity_poly.pdbx_strand_id
1 'polypeptide(L)'
;MAEELRKRCSPSAAFNSAARFDPPRCAESTRQRIIQAIEEWINGDEEDASVFWLYGGAGAGKSALAQSLSEKFQRKELAASFFFFRGDSTRNNGDDLIPTLVSQLVSKLKGFGPFVEDRITENWDIFTKGYDIQIQELLVEPLLSLKSMDALVFPPRLVVIDGLDECTHSNVQCLLLRAIARALPHIPYPLRFLVTSRPEAHIAHVFNHEPALQTIPIQRYNLSDDPDADMDIRIFLEKEFVDIRKVHRLGKYLPLTWPGQKAISSLVERSSGHFIYASTVVRYVQSPKHRPDDRMEVILRLRLSQEGDKPYAQLDALYGLIFGGVESRVQLERICLVLGILYFQSKKVGFFSTARDCTTIEKLLGMKLGDLVLLLDPILSLVAIDGDKVRIYHKSLFDYLLDFVRRGHLPFDLHRVHETVATYILTGLIAKATCGSFLFHIPYLGIYRYHSSARLLAFCFSLPIRISQ
;
A
#
# COMPACT_ATOMS: atom_id res chain seq x y z
N MET A 1 25.07 -2.47 -14.62
CA MET A 1 24.00 -1.53 -14.16
C MET A 1 24.65 -0.47 -13.28
N ALA A 2 24.52 0.78 -13.61
CA ALA A 2 25.12 1.89 -12.90
C ALA A 2 24.82 1.84 -11.40
N GLU A 3 25.82 1.99 -10.57
CA GLU A 3 25.68 1.96 -9.10
C GLU A 3 24.68 3.03 -8.62
N GLU A 4 24.68 4.18 -9.29
CA GLU A 4 23.75 5.29 -9.00
C GLU A 4 22.30 4.91 -9.23
N LEU A 5 21.96 4.19 -10.30
CA LEU A 5 20.60 3.69 -10.54
C LEU A 5 20.15 2.77 -9.40
N ARG A 6 21.02 1.87 -8.92
CA ARG A 6 20.71 0.95 -7.83
C ARG A 6 20.39 1.69 -6.52
N LYS A 7 21.12 2.77 -6.21
CA LYS A 7 20.90 3.57 -5.00
C LYS A 7 19.55 4.28 -5.01
N ARG A 8 18.98 4.55 -6.20
CA ARG A 8 17.72 5.27 -6.38
C ARG A 8 16.50 4.34 -6.59
N CYS A 9 16.72 3.05 -6.72
CA CYS A 9 15.64 2.08 -6.89
C CYS A 9 15.00 1.70 -5.57
N SER A 10 13.71 1.37 -5.62
CA SER A 10 12.95 0.74 -4.55
C SER A 10 12.59 -0.71 -4.90
N PRO A 11 13.48 -1.69 -4.68
CA PRO A 11 13.21 -3.11 -4.99
C PRO A 11 12.01 -3.66 -4.19
N SER A 12 11.70 -3.04 -3.05
CA SER A 12 10.52 -3.37 -2.24
C SER A 12 9.19 -3.11 -2.95
N ALA A 13 9.18 -2.25 -3.97
CA ALA A 13 8.00 -1.90 -4.74
C ALA A 13 7.70 -2.87 -5.90
N ALA A 14 8.61 -3.77 -6.26
CA ALA A 14 8.35 -4.77 -7.29
C ALA A 14 7.28 -5.78 -6.85
N PHE A 15 6.47 -6.29 -7.80
CA PHE A 15 5.36 -7.21 -7.52
C PHE A 15 5.77 -8.47 -6.76
N ASN A 16 6.97 -8.97 -6.97
CA ASN A 16 7.54 -10.20 -6.40
C ASN A 16 8.51 -9.95 -5.23
N SER A 17 8.54 -8.74 -4.69
CA SER A 17 9.41 -8.43 -3.56
C SER A 17 8.98 -9.16 -2.29
N ALA A 18 9.95 -9.76 -1.57
CA ALA A 18 9.71 -10.33 -0.23
C ALA A 18 9.18 -9.29 0.77
N ALA A 19 9.45 -7.99 0.54
CA ALA A 19 8.89 -6.90 1.35
C ALA A 19 7.37 -6.77 1.21
N ARG A 20 6.76 -7.38 0.20
CA ARG A 20 5.32 -7.45 -0.03
C ARG A 20 4.76 -8.79 0.46
N PHE A 21 5.05 -9.11 1.73
CA PHE A 21 4.55 -10.33 2.34
C PHE A 21 3.03 -10.48 2.17
N ASP A 22 2.60 -11.66 1.69
CA ASP A 22 1.21 -12.02 1.41
C ASP A 22 0.43 -10.91 0.65
N PRO A 23 0.89 -10.50 -0.55
CA PRO A 23 0.20 -9.47 -1.31
C PRO A 23 -1.21 -9.95 -1.68
N PRO A 24 -2.23 -9.08 -1.63
CA PRO A 24 -3.59 -9.46 -1.99
C PRO A 24 -3.64 -9.94 -3.44
N ARG A 25 -4.38 -11.03 -3.69
CA ARG A 25 -4.63 -11.62 -5.01
C ARG A 25 -6.13 -11.74 -5.26
N CYS A 26 -6.53 -11.75 -6.51
CA CYS A 26 -7.87 -12.18 -6.88
C CYS A 26 -8.05 -13.66 -6.51
N ALA A 27 -9.16 -13.97 -5.87
CA ALA A 27 -9.52 -15.38 -5.68
C ALA A 27 -9.74 -16.06 -7.03
N GLU A 28 -9.47 -17.36 -7.08
CA GLU A 28 -9.68 -18.15 -8.28
C GLU A 28 -11.11 -17.97 -8.80
N SER A 29 -11.27 -17.83 -10.10
CA SER A 29 -12.54 -17.61 -10.78
C SER A 29 -13.24 -16.26 -10.50
N THR A 30 -12.58 -15.33 -9.80
CA THR A 30 -13.11 -13.95 -9.64
C THR A 30 -12.46 -12.99 -10.61
N ARG A 31 -13.12 -11.87 -10.89
CA ARG A 31 -12.62 -10.78 -11.76
C ARG A 31 -12.25 -11.21 -13.19
N GLN A 32 -12.84 -12.32 -13.68
CA GLN A 32 -12.51 -12.89 -14.98
C GLN A 32 -12.75 -11.92 -16.13
N ARG A 33 -13.89 -11.19 -16.10
CA ARG A 33 -14.24 -10.23 -17.15
C ARG A 33 -13.21 -9.11 -17.30
N ILE A 34 -12.81 -8.48 -16.19
CA ILE A 34 -11.83 -7.39 -16.25
C ILE A 34 -10.40 -7.91 -16.53
N ILE A 35 -10.05 -9.10 -16.04
CA ILE A 35 -8.78 -9.74 -16.37
C ILE A 35 -8.71 -9.98 -17.89
N GLN A 36 -9.75 -10.52 -18.50
CA GLN A 36 -9.82 -10.74 -19.92
C GLN A 36 -9.73 -9.42 -20.71
N ALA A 37 -10.49 -8.39 -20.31
CA ALA A 37 -10.43 -7.09 -20.95
C ALA A 37 -9.03 -6.45 -20.91
N ILE A 38 -8.30 -6.63 -19.79
CA ILE A 38 -6.92 -6.15 -19.67
C ILE A 38 -5.97 -7.01 -20.53
N GLU A 39 -6.20 -8.31 -20.63
CA GLU A 39 -5.42 -9.19 -21.53
C GLU A 39 -5.57 -8.81 -22.99
N GLU A 40 -6.81 -8.59 -23.43
CA GLU A 40 -7.11 -8.12 -24.79
C GLU A 40 -6.43 -6.78 -25.04
N TRP A 41 -6.49 -5.84 -24.08
CA TRP A 41 -5.81 -4.56 -24.17
C TRP A 41 -4.27 -4.72 -24.24
N ILE A 42 -3.65 -5.60 -23.44
CA ILE A 42 -2.19 -5.81 -23.48
C ILE A 42 -1.74 -6.35 -24.84
N ASN A 43 -2.53 -7.25 -25.44
CA ASN A 43 -2.22 -7.89 -26.71
C ASN A 43 -2.70 -7.10 -27.94
N GLY A 44 -3.39 -5.98 -27.73
CA GLY A 44 -3.91 -5.14 -28.80
C GLY A 44 -2.86 -4.47 -29.66
N ASP A 45 -3.29 -3.78 -30.71
CA ASP A 45 -2.43 -3.14 -31.70
C ASP A 45 -1.81 -1.83 -31.19
N GLU A 46 -0.87 -1.26 -31.95
CA GLU A 46 -0.19 0.01 -31.59
C GLU A 46 -1.15 1.20 -31.52
N GLU A 47 -2.26 1.16 -32.25
CA GLU A 47 -3.30 2.20 -32.27
C GLU A 47 -4.21 2.17 -31.02
N ASP A 48 -4.15 1.08 -30.26
CA ASP A 48 -4.94 0.94 -29.03
C ASP A 48 -4.40 1.82 -27.90
N ALA A 49 -5.24 1.98 -26.86
CA ALA A 49 -4.91 2.76 -25.67
C ALA A 49 -3.58 2.35 -25.05
N SER A 50 -2.65 3.29 -24.89
CA SER A 50 -1.36 3.08 -24.22
C SER A 50 -1.48 3.11 -22.69
N VAL A 51 -2.59 3.64 -22.15
CA VAL A 51 -2.84 3.72 -20.72
C VAL A 51 -4.18 3.08 -20.38
N PHE A 52 -4.17 2.21 -19.37
CA PHE A 52 -5.36 1.68 -18.74
C PHE A 52 -5.45 2.24 -17.30
N TRP A 53 -6.42 3.12 -17.05
CA TRP A 53 -6.68 3.62 -15.71
C TRP A 53 -7.75 2.80 -15.02
N LEU A 54 -7.32 1.95 -14.07
CA LEU A 54 -8.18 1.16 -13.22
C LEU A 54 -8.40 1.89 -11.90
N TYR A 55 -9.60 2.44 -11.69
CA TYR A 55 -9.88 3.22 -10.50
C TYR A 55 -11.09 2.69 -9.71
N GLY A 56 -11.27 3.20 -8.50
CA GLY A 56 -12.37 2.80 -7.63
C GLY A 56 -12.07 3.09 -6.16
N GLY A 57 -13.07 2.92 -5.32
CA GLY A 57 -13.00 3.16 -3.89
C GLY A 57 -11.95 2.30 -3.15
N ALA A 58 -11.76 2.61 -1.88
CA ALA A 58 -10.93 1.79 -1.01
C ALA A 58 -11.52 0.37 -0.89
N GLY A 59 -10.68 -0.66 -1.03
CA GLY A 59 -11.12 -2.04 -0.89
C GLY A 59 -11.88 -2.64 -2.08
N ALA A 60 -11.96 -1.94 -3.22
CA ALA A 60 -12.57 -2.47 -4.44
C ALA A 60 -11.76 -3.61 -5.09
N GLY A 61 -10.51 -3.85 -4.66
CA GLY A 61 -9.68 -4.95 -5.17
C GLY A 61 -8.65 -4.57 -6.23
N LYS A 62 -8.36 -3.27 -6.44
CA LYS A 62 -7.38 -2.77 -7.43
C LYS A 62 -6.01 -3.43 -7.31
N SER A 63 -5.43 -3.42 -6.11
CA SER A 63 -4.11 -4.00 -5.86
C SER A 63 -4.09 -5.53 -5.99
N ALA A 64 -5.21 -6.20 -5.68
CA ALA A 64 -5.33 -7.64 -5.89
C ALA A 64 -5.31 -7.97 -7.40
N LEU A 65 -6.01 -7.18 -8.20
CA LEU A 65 -6.03 -7.33 -9.65
C LEU A 65 -4.64 -7.03 -10.25
N ALA A 66 -4.01 -5.91 -9.85
CA ALA A 66 -2.66 -5.55 -10.30
C ALA A 66 -1.62 -6.64 -9.95
N GLN A 67 -1.72 -7.24 -8.75
CA GLN A 67 -0.86 -8.34 -8.33
C GLN A 67 -1.09 -9.59 -9.19
N SER A 68 -2.36 -10.02 -9.34
CA SER A 68 -2.70 -11.21 -10.12
C SER A 68 -2.27 -11.09 -11.59
N LEU A 69 -2.43 -9.91 -12.19
CA LEU A 69 -1.95 -9.62 -13.55
C LEU A 69 -0.42 -9.64 -13.63
N SER A 70 0.27 -9.03 -12.66
CA SER A 70 1.74 -9.06 -12.63
C SER A 70 2.29 -10.48 -12.53
N GLU A 71 1.67 -11.33 -11.70
CA GLU A 71 2.03 -12.75 -11.57
C GLU A 71 1.73 -13.54 -12.85
N LYS A 72 0.58 -13.29 -13.48
CA LYS A 72 0.17 -13.94 -14.73
C LYS A 72 1.13 -13.62 -15.87
N PHE A 73 1.51 -12.35 -16.01
CA PHE A 73 2.31 -11.86 -17.14
C PHE A 73 3.83 -11.80 -16.90
N GLN A 74 4.31 -12.15 -15.70
CA GLN A 74 5.71 -12.00 -15.29
C GLN A 74 6.74 -12.59 -16.24
N ARG A 75 6.39 -13.67 -16.97
CA ARG A 75 7.33 -14.41 -17.83
C ARG A 75 7.46 -13.82 -19.23
N LYS A 76 6.43 -13.13 -19.71
CA LYS A 76 6.38 -12.69 -21.12
C LYS A 76 6.09 -11.19 -21.25
N GLU A 77 4.95 -10.74 -20.81
CA GLU A 77 4.45 -9.39 -21.09
C GLU A 77 4.82 -8.34 -20.04
N LEU A 78 5.10 -8.74 -18.80
CA LEU A 78 5.42 -7.78 -17.72
C LEU A 78 6.83 -7.21 -17.91
N ALA A 79 6.90 -5.96 -18.30
CA ALA A 79 8.13 -5.18 -18.45
C ALA A 79 8.66 -4.69 -17.09
N ALA A 80 7.79 -4.05 -16.32
CA ALA A 80 8.13 -3.53 -15.00
C ALA A 80 6.88 -3.38 -14.11
N SER A 81 7.10 -3.25 -12.81
CA SER A 81 6.03 -2.99 -11.86
C SER A 81 6.50 -2.12 -10.69
N PHE A 82 5.60 -1.25 -10.22
CA PHE A 82 5.79 -0.46 -9.01
C PHE A 82 4.49 -0.44 -8.21
N PHE A 83 4.55 -0.92 -6.98
CA PHE A 83 3.41 -0.96 -6.08
C PHE A 83 3.63 0.04 -4.94
N PHE A 84 2.97 1.18 -5.06
CA PHE A 84 2.96 2.17 -3.99
C PHE A 84 2.27 1.61 -2.75
N PHE A 85 2.75 2.00 -1.59
CA PHE A 85 2.09 1.71 -0.33
C PHE A 85 2.42 2.80 0.69
N ARG A 86 1.42 3.57 1.07
CA ARG A 86 1.54 4.70 2.00
C ARG A 86 2.13 4.29 3.35
N GLY A 87 1.86 3.06 3.78
CA GLY A 87 2.36 2.47 5.02
C GLY A 87 3.83 2.05 5.02
N ASP A 88 4.54 2.18 3.88
CA ASP A 88 5.96 1.78 3.77
C ASP A 88 6.77 2.87 3.10
N SER A 89 7.67 3.49 3.87
CA SER A 89 8.52 4.58 3.40
C SER A 89 9.49 4.19 2.28
N THR A 90 9.73 2.91 2.04
CA THR A 90 10.59 2.45 0.94
C THR A 90 9.87 2.42 -0.40
N ARG A 91 8.55 2.60 -0.43
CA ARG A 91 7.72 2.53 -1.65
C ARG A 91 6.54 3.49 -1.64
N ASN A 92 6.63 4.60 -0.91
CA ASN A 92 5.65 5.70 -0.94
C ASN A 92 6.20 6.99 -1.54
N ASN A 93 7.45 6.97 -2.04
CA ASN A 93 8.09 8.10 -2.68
C ASN A 93 8.01 7.99 -4.21
N GLY A 94 7.55 9.04 -4.87
CA GLY A 94 7.45 9.09 -6.33
C GLY A 94 8.81 9.19 -7.04
N ASP A 95 9.84 9.72 -6.36
CA ASP A 95 11.19 9.83 -6.93
C ASP A 95 11.81 8.48 -7.26
N ASP A 96 11.37 7.42 -6.57
CA ASP A 96 11.88 6.07 -6.77
C ASP A 96 11.18 5.34 -7.95
N LEU A 97 10.06 5.89 -8.50
CA LEU A 97 9.28 5.21 -9.53
C LEU A 97 10.10 4.99 -10.81
N ILE A 98 10.57 6.07 -11.44
CA ILE A 98 11.28 5.99 -12.73
C ILE A 98 12.54 5.15 -12.62
N PRO A 99 13.44 5.36 -11.65
CA PRO A 99 14.62 4.52 -11.48
C PRO A 99 14.29 3.03 -11.31
N THR A 100 13.23 2.72 -10.56
CA THR A 100 12.82 1.34 -10.31
C THR A 100 12.27 0.67 -11.58
N LEU A 101 11.45 1.36 -12.37
CA LEU A 101 10.95 0.84 -13.64
C LEU A 101 12.10 0.61 -14.63
N VAL A 102 12.99 1.59 -14.78
CA VAL A 102 14.18 1.50 -15.67
C VAL A 102 15.07 0.32 -15.24
N SER A 103 15.33 0.15 -13.95
CA SER A 103 16.14 -0.98 -13.45
C SER A 103 15.56 -2.35 -13.80
N GLN A 104 14.22 -2.49 -13.76
CA GLN A 104 13.54 -3.73 -14.18
C GLN A 104 13.64 -3.94 -15.69
N LEU A 105 13.49 -2.88 -16.49
CA LEU A 105 13.67 -2.93 -17.95
C LEU A 105 15.09 -3.32 -18.33
N VAL A 106 16.12 -2.82 -17.63
CA VAL A 106 17.52 -3.26 -17.83
C VAL A 106 17.65 -4.78 -17.68
N SER A 107 16.90 -5.38 -16.77
CA SER A 107 16.91 -6.83 -16.53
C SER A 107 16.11 -7.62 -17.57
N LYS A 108 15.14 -6.98 -18.24
CA LYS A 108 14.21 -7.63 -19.19
C LYS A 108 14.61 -7.43 -20.65
N LEU A 109 15.17 -6.28 -21.00
CA LEU A 109 15.55 -5.91 -22.36
C LEU A 109 17.05 -6.09 -22.56
N LYS A 110 17.42 -7.11 -23.32
CA LYS A 110 18.83 -7.37 -23.64
C LYS A 110 19.44 -6.18 -24.41
N GLY A 111 20.56 -5.67 -23.94
CA GLY A 111 21.25 -4.54 -24.56
C GLY A 111 20.77 -3.16 -24.13
N PHE A 112 19.70 -3.06 -23.33
CA PHE A 112 19.17 -1.77 -22.84
C PHE A 112 20.09 -1.12 -21.79
N GLY A 113 20.71 -1.94 -20.91
CA GLY A 113 21.52 -1.46 -19.79
C GLY A 113 22.67 -0.53 -20.16
N PRO A 114 23.50 -0.83 -21.19
CA PRO A 114 24.58 0.07 -21.62
C PRO A 114 24.09 1.47 -21.99
N PHE A 115 22.99 1.61 -22.73
CA PHE A 115 22.45 2.92 -23.10
C PHE A 115 21.97 3.74 -21.88
N VAL A 116 21.36 3.07 -20.90
CA VAL A 116 20.98 3.71 -19.63
C VAL A 116 22.23 4.16 -18.85
N GLU A 117 23.26 3.36 -18.84
CA GLU A 117 24.53 3.65 -18.15
C GLU A 117 25.25 4.85 -18.78
N ASP A 118 25.27 4.94 -20.09
CA ASP A 118 25.83 6.08 -20.83
C ASP A 118 25.10 7.37 -20.46
N ARG A 119 23.74 7.36 -20.47
CA ARG A 119 22.93 8.53 -20.07
C ARG A 119 23.16 8.98 -18.64
N ILE A 120 23.30 8.05 -17.69
CA ILE A 120 23.61 8.37 -16.28
C ILE A 120 25.03 8.96 -16.17
N THR A 121 25.98 8.46 -16.96
CA THR A 121 27.35 8.95 -16.95
C THR A 121 27.46 10.35 -17.55
N GLU A 122 26.77 10.61 -18.64
CA GLU A 122 26.70 11.94 -19.27
C GLU A 122 25.96 12.96 -18.40
N ASN A 123 24.91 12.55 -17.68
CA ASN A 123 24.06 13.36 -16.84
C ASN A 123 24.09 12.87 -15.39
N TRP A 124 25.20 13.05 -14.70
CA TRP A 124 25.42 12.55 -13.34
C TRP A 124 24.37 13.03 -12.31
N ASP A 125 23.73 14.17 -12.56
CA ASP A 125 22.68 14.79 -11.74
C ASP A 125 21.25 14.45 -12.19
N ILE A 126 21.08 13.49 -13.12
CA ILE A 126 19.78 13.14 -13.74
C ILE A 126 18.66 12.88 -12.74
N PHE A 127 18.97 12.25 -11.60
CA PHE A 127 18.01 11.95 -10.55
C PHE A 127 17.56 13.18 -9.72
N THR A 128 18.14 14.34 -9.95
CA THR A 128 17.72 15.63 -9.36
C THR A 128 16.87 16.45 -10.32
N LYS A 129 16.75 16.02 -11.58
CA LYS A 129 15.95 16.71 -12.62
C LYS A 129 14.47 16.33 -12.56
N GLY A 130 13.64 17.09 -13.24
CA GLY A 130 12.21 16.83 -13.36
C GLY A 130 11.91 15.45 -13.98
N TYR A 131 10.76 14.87 -13.64
CA TYR A 131 10.36 13.55 -14.11
C TYR A 131 10.27 13.45 -15.64
N ASP A 132 9.88 14.54 -16.33
CA ASP A 132 9.88 14.60 -17.79
C ASP A 132 11.27 14.31 -18.36
N ILE A 133 12.30 14.95 -17.79
CA ILE A 133 13.70 14.77 -18.20
C ILE A 133 14.17 13.35 -17.86
N GLN A 134 13.85 12.88 -16.65
CA GLN A 134 14.25 11.53 -16.25
C GLN A 134 13.66 10.45 -17.17
N ILE A 135 12.36 10.55 -17.54
CA ILE A 135 11.73 9.59 -18.46
C ILE A 135 12.36 9.71 -19.85
N GLN A 136 12.59 10.93 -20.36
CA GLN A 136 13.21 11.11 -21.67
C GLN A 136 14.59 10.48 -21.71
N GLU A 137 15.47 10.81 -20.76
CA GLU A 137 16.87 10.38 -20.76
C GLU A 137 17.06 8.91 -20.35
N LEU A 138 16.25 8.40 -19.41
CA LEU A 138 16.48 7.06 -18.87
C LEU A 138 15.58 5.97 -19.51
N LEU A 139 14.52 6.37 -20.21
CA LEU A 139 13.59 5.43 -20.84
C LEU A 139 13.51 5.64 -22.36
N VAL A 140 13.12 6.81 -22.83
CA VAL A 140 12.83 7.07 -24.25
C VAL A 140 14.10 6.97 -25.09
N GLU A 141 15.15 7.73 -24.80
CA GLU A 141 16.39 7.74 -25.57
C GLU A 141 17.10 6.38 -25.61
N PRO A 142 17.25 5.65 -24.48
CA PRO A 142 17.79 4.30 -24.51
C PRO A 142 16.96 3.31 -25.34
N LEU A 143 15.61 3.43 -25.32
CA LEU A 143 14.74 2.60 -26.15
C LEU A 143 14.86 2.91 -27.64
N LEU A 144 14.98 4.18 -28.00
CA LEU A 144 15.25 4.60 -29.39
C LEU A 144 16.58 4.04 -29.90
N SER A 145 17.62 4.12 -29.06
CA SER A 145 18.94 3.54 -29.36
C SER A 145 18.86 2.03 -29.55
N LEU A 146 18.10 1.33 -28.68
CA LEU A 146 17.91 -0.11 -28.78
C LEU A 146 17.11 -0.51 -30.04
N LYS A 147 16.10 0.27 -30.41
CA LYS A 147 15.32 0.07 -31.66
C LYS A 147 16.20 0.23 -32.90
N SER A 148 17.09 1.22 -32.92
CA SER A 148 17.98 1.48 -34.06
C SER A 148 18.94 0.31 -34.35
N MET A 149 19.15 -0.59 -33.39
CA MET A 149 19.96 -1.81 -33.51
C MET A 149 19.13 -3.06 -33.86
N ASP A 150 17.84 -2.93 -34.18
CA ASP A 150 16.91 -4.06 -34.41
C ASP A 150 16.87 -5.07 -33.23
N ALA A 151 17.20 -4.63 -32.03
CA ALA A 151 17.30 -5.49 -30.86
C ALA A 151 15.96 -5.68 -30.09
N LEU A 152 14.89 -4.99 -30.47
CA LEU A 152 13.56 -5.10 -29.90
C LEU A 152 12.74 -6.21 -30.57
N VAL A 153 13.04 -7.45 -30.26
CA VAL A 153 12.29 -8.62 -30.75
C VAL A 153 11.31 -9.05 -29.66
N PHE A 154 10.00 -8.87 -29.89
CA PHE A 154 8.93 -9.21 -28.94
C PHE A 154 9.18 -8.69 -27.50
N PRO A 155 9.39 -7.38 -27.33
CA PRO A 155 9.65 -6.83 -26.00
C PRO A 155 8.40 -6.95 -25.11
N PRO A 156 8.58 -7.09 -23.78
CA PRO A 156 7.46 -7.07 -22.83
C PRO A 156 6.80 -5.70 -22.83
N ARG A 157 5.46 -5.65 -22.83
CA ARG A 157 4.70 -4.42 -23.03
C ARG A 157 4.10 -3.82 -21.75
N LEU A 158 3.81 -4.62 -20.73
CA LEU A 158 3.04 -4.22 -19.58
C LEU A 158 3.91 -3.56 -18.51
N VAL A 159 3.60 -2.32 -18.15
CA VAL A 159 4.10 -1.65 -16.94
C VAL A 159 2.94 -1.48 -15.96
N VAL A 160 3.10 -1.97 -14.74
CA VAL A 160 2.08 -1.87 -13.68
C VAL A 160 2.50 -0.82 -12.66
N ILE A 161 1.67 0.21 -12.47
CA ILE A 161 1.81 1.21 -11.41
C ILE A 161 0.59 1.10 -10.51
N ASP A 162 0.74 0.39 -9.39
CA ASP A 162 -0.37 0.18 -8.45
C ASP A 162 -0.38 1.21 -7.33
N GLY A 163 -1.58 1.71 -7.02
CA GLY A 163 -1.82 2.55 -5.86
C GLY A 163 -1.19 3.94 -5.97
N LEU A 164 -1.23 4.60 -7.12
CA LEU A 164 -0.64 5.94 -7.32
C LEU A 164 -1.10 6.95 -6.26
N ASP A 165 -2.35 6.88 -5.79
CA ASP A 165 -2.88 7.70 -4.68
C ASP A 165 -2.16 7.44 -3.35
N GLU A 166 -1.35 6.41 -3.24
CA GLU A 166 -0.54 6.09 -2.06
C GLU A 166 0.85 6.73 -2.07
N CYS A 167 1.26 7.34 -3.17
CA CYS A 167 2.41 8.23 -3.20
C CYS A 167 2.19 9.43 -2.25
N THR A 168 3.22 9.83 -1.51
CA THR A 168 3.08 10.74 -0.36
C THR A 168 2.57 12.13 -0.73
N HIS A 169 2.92 12.65 -1.92
CA HIS A 169 2.63 14.02 -2.33
C HIS A 169 1.73 14.04 -3.56
N SER A 170 0.55 14.67 -3.46
CA SER A 170 -0.40 14.78 -4.56
C SER A 170 0.17 15.48 -5.80
N ASN A 171 1.01 16.51 -5.62
CA ASN A 171 1.68 17.16 -6.74
C ASN A 171 2.61 16.20 -7.49
N VAL A 172 3.33 15.34 -6.77
CA VAL A 172 4.22 14.32 -7.36
C VAL A 172 3.41 13.31 -8.18
N GLN A 173 2.26 12.88 -7.68
CA GLN A 173 1.33 12.00 -8.42
C GLN A 173 0.94 12.60 -9.77
N CYS A 174 0.57 13.90 -9.78
CA CYS A 174 0.23 14.61 -11.00
C CYS A 174 1.43 14.75 -11.94
N LEU A 175 2.60 15.10 -11.43
CA LEU A 175 3.82 15.27 -12.23
C LEU A 175 4.25 13.97 -12.89
N LEU A 176 4.20 12.84 -12.19
CA LEU A 176 4.50 11.52 -12.73
C LEU A 176 3.55 11.13 -13.86
N LEU A 177 2.24 11.32 -13.69
CA LEU A 177 1.26 11.05 -14.74
C LEU A 177 1.50 11.89 -15.98
N ARG A 178 1.80 13.19 -15.81
CA ARG A 178 2.11 14.10 -16.92
C ARG A 178 3.37 13.69 -17.66
N ALA A 179 4.42 13.33 -16.91
CA ALA A 179 5.68 12.91 -17.49
C ALA A 179 5.52 11.61 -18.31
N ILE A 180 4.78 10.63 -17.79
CA ILE A 180 4.44 9.39 -18.53
C ILE A 180 3.65 9.76 -19.80
N ALA A 181 2.60 10.57 -19.69
CA ALA A 181 1.74 10.93 -20.81
C ALA A 181 2.50 11.60 -21.96
N ARG A 182 3.44 12.51 -21.63
CA ARG A 182 4.28 13.20 -22.61
C ARG A 182 5.31 12.30 -23.26
N ALA A 183 5.78 11.30 -22.56
CA ALA A 183 6.77 10.34 -23.07
C ALA A 183 6.17 9.30 -24.04
N LEU A 184 4.90 8.90 -23.80
CA LEU A 184 4.25 7.83 -24.57
C LEU A 184 4.33 7.94 -26.08
N PRO A 185 4.09 9.13 -26.72
CA PRO A 185 4.20 9.27 -28.18
C PRO A 185 5.63 9.06 -28.72
N HIS A 186 6.65 9.13 -27.86
CA HIS A 186 8.05 9.03 -28.22
C HIS A 186 8.65 7.63 -27.94
N ILE A 187 7.90 6.77 -27.24
CA ILE A 187 8.35 5.39 -26.98
C ILE A 187 8.25 4.56 -28.26
N PRO A 188 9.35 3.91 -28.69
CA PRO A 188 9.45 3.32 -30.02
C PRO A 188 8.73 1.97 -30.21
N TYR A 189 8.01 1.48 -29.18
CA TYR A 189 7.19 0.26 -29.24
C TYR A 189 6.00 0.38 -28.28
N PRO A 190 4.94 -0.43 -28.43
CA PRO A 190 3.69 -0.25 -27.65
C PRO A 190 3.85 -0.67 -26.18
N LEU A 191 4.48 0.20 -25.39
CA LEU A 191 4.54 0.05 -23.95
C LEU A 191 3.20 0.47 -23.32
N ARG A 192 2.62 -0.39 -22.51
CA ARG A 192 1.26 -0.23 -21.97
C ARG A 192 1.30 -0.02 -20.46
N PHE A 193 0.75 1.07 -19.98
CA PHE A 193 0.76 1.44 -18.57
C PHE A 193 -0.60 1.15 -17.92
N LEU A 194 -0.64 0.12 -17.08
CA LEU A 194 -1.75 -0.13 -16.16
C LEU A 194 -1.53 0.71 -14.90
N VAL A 195 -2.30 1.78 -14.74
CA VAL A 195 -2.25 2.65 -13.57
C VAL A 195 -3.46 2.38 -12.70
N THR A 196 -3.25 2.06 -11.42
CA THR A 196 -4.36 1.95 -10.47
C THR A 196 -4.33 3.07 -9.45
N SER A 197 -5.50 3.60 -9.09
CA SER A 197 -5.62 4.63 -8.05
C SER A 197 -7.04 4.73 -7.51
N ARG A 198 -7.22 5.46 -6.39
CA ARG A 198 -8.52 6.06 -6.09
C ARG A 198 -8.78 7.21 -7.06
N PRO A 199 -10.04 7.53 -7.37
CA PRO A 199 -10.38 8.68 -8.21
C PRO A 199 -10.31 10.00 -7.40
N GLU A 200 -9.16 10.28 -6.77
CA GLU A 200 -8.94 11.53 -6.06
C GLU A 200 -9.01 12.71 -7.06
N ALA A 201 -9.58 13.85 -6.62
CA ALA A 201 -9.90 14.96 -7.53
C ALA A 201 -8.73 15.41 -8.40
N HIS A 202 -7.51 15.47 -7.84
CA HIS A 202 -6.31 15.89 -8.59
C HIS A 202 -5.85 14.83 -9.61
N ILE A 203 -5.99 13.53 -9.31
CA ILE A 203 -5.66 12.43 -10.24
C ILE A 203 -6.69 12.42 -11.39
N ALA A 204 -7.98 12.45 -11.05
CA ALA A 204 -9.06 12.50 -12.02
C ALA A 204 -8.95 13.73 -12.92
N HIS A 205 -8.54 14.87 -12.36
CA HIS A 205 -8.31 16.10 -13.14
C HIS A 205 -7.21 15.89 -14.20
N VAL A 206 -6.09 15.27 -13.84
CA VAL A 206 -5.01 14.98 -14.80
C VAL A 206 -5.51 14.05 -15.91
N PHE A 207 -6.19 12.94 -15.58
CA PHE A 207 -6.74 12.04 -16.60
C PHE A 207 -7.77 12.69 -17.50
N ASN A 208 -8.52 13.69 -17.01
CA ASN A 208 -9.60 14.33 -17.77
C ASN A 208 -9.15 15.57 -18.54
N HIS A 209 -8.07 16.25 -18.15
CA HIS A 209 -7.75 17.59 -18.67
C HIS A 209 -6.28 17.77 -19.07
N GLU A 210 -5.38 16.80 -18.81
CA GLU A 210 -3.99 16.95 -19.29
C GLU A 210 -3.94 16.82 -20.82
N PRO A 211 -3.43 17.85 -21.55
CA PRO A 211 -3.43 17.84 -23.00
C PRO A 211 -2.76 16.60 -23.61
N ALA A 212 -1.64 16.15 -23.05
CA ALA A 212 -0.93 14.97 -23.52
C ALA A 212 -1.79 13.69 -23.41
N LEU A 213 -2.65 13.59 -22.38
CA LEU A 213 -3.57 12.46 -22.21
C LEU A 213 -4.83 12.58 -23.09
N GLN A 214 -5.15 13.77 -23.62
CA GLN A 214 -6.26 13.95 -24.56
C GLN A 214 -5.89 13.55 -25.99
N THR A 215 -4.60 13.49 -26.31
CA THR A 215 -4.11 13.12 -27.64
C THR A 215 -3.86 11.62 -27.80
N ILE A 216 -3.86 10.86 -26.71
CA ILE A 216 -3.67 9.42 -26.71
C ILE A 216 -4.93 8.70 -26.22
N PRO A 217 -5.27 7.54 -26.79
CA PRO A 217 -6.37 6.72 -26.27
C PRO A 217 -6.09 6.25 -24.84
N ILE A 218 -7.06 6.41 -23.95
CA ILE A 218 -7.00 5.92 -22.57
C ILE A 218 -8.20 5.01 -22.32
N GLN A 219 -7.95 3.80 -21.90
CA GLN A 219 -8.98 2.93 -21.38
C GLN A 219 -9.21 3.19 -19.89
N ARG A 220 -10.49 3.32 -19.48
CA ARG A 220 -10.89 3.64 -18.11
C ARG A 220 -11.86 2.60 -17.60
N TYR A 221 -11.62 2.11 -16.38
CA TYR A 221 -12.50 1.16 -15.75
C TYR A 221 -12.70 1.49 -14.27
N ASN A 222 -13.96 1.77 -13.90
CA ASN A 222 -14.33 1.96 -12.50
C ASN A 222 -14.65 0.63 -11.84
N LEU A 223 -13.77 0.15 -11.00
CA LEU A 223 -13.94 -1.13 -10.32
C LEU A 223 -15.05 -1.11 -9.25
N SER A 224 -15.49 0.08 -8.82
CA SER A 224 -16.63 0.21 -7.91
C SER A 224 -17.97 -0.01 -8.62
N ASP A 225 -18.02 0.17 -9.94
CA ASP A 225 -19.22 -0.02 -10.77
C ASP A 225 -19.20 -1.39 -11.49
N ASP A 226 -18.31 -2.30 -11.08
CA ASP A 226 -18.20 -3.63 -11.68
C ASP A 226 -19.49 -4.45 -11.39
N PRO A 227 -20.26 -4.82 -12.41
CA PRO A 227 -21.51 -5.54 -12.22
C PRO A 227 -21.33 -6.95 -11.64
N ASP A 228 -20.14 -7.54 -11.78
CA ASP A 228 -19.84 -8.87 -11.32
C ASP A 228 -19.31 -8.89 -9.87
N ALA A 229 -19.14 -7.71 -9.23
CA ALA A 229 -18.51 -7.59 -7.91
C ALA A 229 -19.19 -8.43 -6.83
N ASP A 230 -20.51 -8.44 -6.77
CA ASP A 230 -21.26 -9.20 -5.77
C ASP A 230 -21.16 -10.72 -5.99
N MET A 231 -21.15 -11.15 -7.26
CA MET A 231 -20.93 -12.57 -7.60
C MET A 231 -19.51 -13.01 -7.23
N ASP A 232 -18.53 -12.20 -7.54
CA ASP A 232 -17.13 -12.44 -7.19
C ASP A 232 -16.90 -12.51 -5.68
N ILE A 233 -17.54 -11.62 -4.91
CA ILE A 233 -17.51 -11.64 -3.45
C ILE A 233 -18.17 -12.92 -2.92
N ARG A 234 -19.26 -13.35 -3.53
CA ARG A 234 -19.91 -14.62 -3.18
C ARG A 234 -18.98 -15.81 -3.38
N ILE A 235 -18.36 -15.92 -4.56
CA ILE A 235 -17.39 -16.98 -4.89
C ILE A 235 -16.24 -16.99 -3.88
N PHE A 236 -15.70 -15.80 -3.58
CA PHE A 236 -14.65 -15.62 -2.59
C PHE A 236 -15.08 -16.14 -1.20
N LEU A 237 -16.23 -15.68 -0.69
CA LEU A 237 -16.73 -16.07 0.64
C LEU A 237 -17.01 -17.57 0.73
N GLU A 238 -17.64 -18.16 -0.29
CA GLU A 238 -17.94 -19.59 -0.32
C GLU A 238 -16.66 -20.43 -0.25
N LYS A 239 -15.63 -20.07 -1.02
CA LYS A 239 -14.32 -20.72 -0.98
C LYS A 239 -13.65 -20.59 0.39
N GLU A 240 -13.54 -19.37 0.92
CA GLU A 240 -12.88 -19.10 2.20
C GLU A 240 -13.57 -19.82 3.38
N PHE A 241 -14.90 -19.86 3.42
CA PHE A 241 -15.60 -20.57 4.49
C PHE A 241 -15.50 -22.10 4.37
N VAL A 242 -15.38 -22.64 3.16
CA VAL A 242 -15.01 -24.05 2.96
C VAL A 242 -13.63 -24.32 3.52
N ASP A 243 -12.66 -23.43 3.27
CA ASP A 243 -11.29 -23.60 3.73
C ASP A 243 -11.19 -23.43 5.26
N ILE A 244 -11.91 -22.47 5.87
CA ILE A 244 -12.04 -22.37 7.33
C ILE A 244 -12.54 -23.68 7.92
N ARG A 245 -13.59 -24.28 7.34
CA ARG A 245 -14.12 -25.56 7.82
C ARG A 245 -13.11 -26.71 7.73
N LYS A 246 -12.24 -26.70 6.70
CA LYS A 246 -11.20 -27.73 6.54
C LYS A 246 -10.02 -27.54 7.48
N VAL A 247 -9.56 -26.29 7.66
CA VAL A 247 -8.27 -25.99 8.30
C VAL A 247 -8.40 -25.60 9.77
N HIS A 248 -9.52 -24.96 10.16
CA HIS A 248 -9.72 -24.48 11.52
C HIS A 248 -9.85 -25.67 12.50
N ARG A 249 -9.16 -25.61 13.68
CA ARG A 249 -9.15 -26.69 14.69
C ARG A 249 -10.55 -27.16 15.13
N LEU A 250 -11.54 -26.27 15.08
CA LEU A 250 -12.95 -26.57 15.38
C LEU A 250 -13.79 -26.81 14.13
N GLY A 251 -13.21 -26.77 12.94
CA GLY A 251 -13.91 -26.86 11.65
C GLY A 251 -14.72 -28.18 11.49
N LYS A 252 -14.20 -29.29 12.03
CA LYS A 252 -14.87 -30.60 12.02
C LYS A 252 -16.20 -30.62 12.80
N TYR A 253 -16.43 -29.64 13.68
CA TYR A 253 -17.67 -29.53 14.46
C TYR A 253 -18.69 -28.61 13.82
N LEU A 254 -18.33 -27.92 12.71
CA LEU A 254 -19.23 -27.09 11.96
C LEU A 254 -20.10 -27.95 11.00
N PRO A 255 -21.38 -27.60 10.81
CA PRO A 255 -22.23 -28.28 9.81
C PRO A 255 -21.62 -28.24 8.41
N LEU A 256 -21.87 -29.26 7.59
CA LEU A 256 -21.36 -29.29 6.21
C LEU A 256 -21.86 -28.11 5.37
N THR A 257 -23.02 -27.58 5.68
CA THR A 257 -23.64 -26.43 5.00
C THR A 257 -23.25 -25.07 5.62
N TRP A 258 -22.41 -25.06 6.68
CA TRP A 258 -21.99 -23.81 7.32
C TRP A 258 -21.14 -22.96 6.36
N PRO A 259 -21.36 -21.62 6.37
CA PRO A 259 -22.22 -20.80 7.22
C PRO A 259 -23.68 -20.72 6.73
N GLY A 260 -24.03 -21.36 5.62
CA GLY A 260 -25.34 -21.35 4.99
C GLY A 260 -25.53 -20.18 4.02
N GLN A 261 -26.41 -20.41 3.02
CA GLN A 261 -26.63 -19.45 1.92
C GLN A 261 -27.18 -18.09 2.38
N LYS A 262 -28.01 -18.08 3.44
CA LYS A 262 -28.54 -16.82 3.99
C LYS A 262 -27.42 -15.95 4.58
N ALA A 263 -26.44 -16.55 5.26
CA ALA A 263 -25.30 -15.84 5.81
C ALA A 263 -24.44 -15.27 4.67
N ILE A 264 -24.10 -16.08 3.66
CA ILE A 264 -23.37 -15.64 2.48
C ILE A 264 -24.06 -14.45 1.80
N SER A 265 -25.36 -14.55 1.52
CA SER A 265 -26.12 -13.48 0.87
C SER A 265 -26.11 -12.18 1.68
N SER A 266 -26.27 -12.28 3.02
CA SER A 266 -26.17 -11.10 3.89
C SER A 266 -24.78 -10.47 3.88
N LEU A 267 -23.71 -11.27 3.84
CA LEU A 267 -22.35 -10.75 3.78
C LEU A 267 -22.04 -10.09 2.43
N VAL A 268 -22.53 -10.65 1.32
CA VAL A 268 -22.41 -10.05 -0.03
C VAL A 268 -23.09 -8.69 -0.06
N GLU A 269 -24.36 -8.61 0.38
CA GLU A 269 -25.10 -7.35 0.46
C GLU A 269 -24.36 -6.30 1.29
N ARG A 270 -23.86 -6.67 2.46
CA ARG A 270 -23.09 -5.76 3.34
C ARG A 270 -21.73 -5.37 2.78
N SER A 271 -21.18 -6.16 1.89
CA SER A 271 -19.91 -5.84 1.21
C SER A 271 -20.08 -4.70 0.21
N SER A 272 -21.27 -4.49 -0.34
CA SER A 272 -21.58 -3.43 -1.30
C SER A 272 -20.49 -3.30 -2.39
N GLY A 273 -20.07 -4.42 -2.99
CA GLY A 273 -19.01 -4.49 -3.99
C GLY A 273 -17.57 -4.36 -3.45
N HIS A 274 -17.38 -4.14 -2.14
CA HIS A 274 -16.05 -3.94 -1.54
C HIS A 274 -15.49 -5.21 -0.90
N PHE A 275 -14.50 -5.82 -1.54
CA PHE A 275 -13.82 -7.03 -1.05
C PHE A 275 -13.17 -6.88 0.32
N ILE A 276 -12.81 -5.66 0.73
CA ILE A 276 -12.19 -5.43 2.04
C ILE A 276 -13.12 -5.82 3.20
N TYR A 277 -14.43 -5.59 3.07
CA TYR A 277 -15.39 -6.04 4.08
C TYR A 277 -15.38 -7.58 4.18
N ALA A 278 -15.57 -8.26 3.05
CA ALA A 278 -15.59 -9.71 2.98
C ALA A 278 -14.29 -10.35 3.54
N SER A 279 -13.13 -9.85 3.11
CA SER A 279 -11.84 -10.35 3.59
C SER A 279 -11.60 -10.09 5.07
N THR A 280 -12.08 -8.96 5.61
CA THR A 280 -11.98 -8.66 7.05
C THR A 280 -12.88 -9.59 7.85
N VAL A 281 -14.10 -9.86 7.36
CA VAL A 281 -15.02 -10.86 7.95
C VAL A 281 -14.35 -12.24 8.00
N VAL A 282 -13.77 -12.70 6.90
CA VAL A 282 -13.09 -14.00 6.84
C VAL A 282 -11.97 -14.06 7.89
N ARG A 283 -11.09 -13.06 7.96
CA ARG A 283 -10.02 -13.00 8.96
C ARG A 283 -10.55 -12.99 10.40
N TYR A 284 -11.63 -12.28 10.65
CA TYR A 284 -12.27 -12.26 11.96
C TYR A 284 -12.82 -13.62 12.35
N VAL A 285 -13.53 -14.30 11.44
CA VAL A 285 -14.16 -15.60 11.68
C VAL A 285 -13.14 -16.73 11.82
N GLN A 286 -12.05 -16.70 11.04
CA GLN A 286 -11.01 -17.75 11.06
C GLN A 286 -10.10 -17.74 12.29
N SER A 287 -10.25 -16.77 13.21
CA SER A 287 -9.39 -16.65 14.40
C SER A 287 -9.27 -17.97 15.16
N PRO A 288 -8.05 -18.49 15.38
CA PRO A 288 -7.84 -19.82 15.97
C PRO A 288 -8.27 -19.93 17.44
N LYS A 289 -8.49 -18.80 18.11
CA LYS A 289 -8.87 -18.73 19.53
C LYS A 289 -10.38 -18.80 19.79
N HIS A 290 -11.18 -18.63 18.75
CA HIS A 290 -12.63 -18.51 18.86
C HIS A 290 -13.34 -19.53 18.00
N ARG A 291 -14.60 -19.80 18.30
CA ARG A 291 -15.46 -20.63 17.44
C ARG A 291 -15.88 -19.81 16.22
N PRO A 292 -15.72 -20.37 14.99
CA PRO A 292 -16.13 -19.67 13.78
C PRO A 292 -17.63 -19.37 13.72
N ASP A 293 -18.48 -20.29 14.22
CA ASP A 293 -19.93 -20.13 14.28
C ASP A 293 -20.34 -18.96 15.18
N ASP A 294 -19.75 -18.85 16.40
CA ASP A 294 -20.05 -17.75 17.33
C ASP A 294 -19.65 -16.41 16.72
N ARG A 295 -18.46 -16.32 16.12
CA ARG A 295 -17.99 -15.08 15.47
C ARG A 295 -18.83 -14.71 14.26
N MET A 296 -19.27 -15.69 13.48
CA MET A 296 -20.21 -15.45 12.38
C MET A 296 -21.52 -14.87 12.89
N GLU A 297 -22.07 -15.43 13.96
CA GLU A 297 -23.31 -14.93 14.56
C GLU A 297 -23.18 -13.48 15.03
N VAL A 298 -22.07 -13.13 15.67
CA VAL A 298 -21.77 -11.74 16.08
C VAL A 298 -21.80 -10.79 14.87
N ILE A 299 -21.14 -11.17 13.75
CA ILE A 299 -21.16 -10.34 12.53
C ILE A 299 -22.57 -10.21 11.97
N LEU A 300 -23.34 -11.31 11.88
CA LEU A 300 -24.68 -11.26 11.31
C LEU A 300 -25.65 -10.43 12.15
N ARG A 301 -25.43 -10.32 13.47
CA ARG A 301 -26.23 -9.48 14.38
C ARG A 301 -25.86 -8.00 14.35
N LEU A 302 -24.73 -7.61 13.72
CA LEU A 302 -24.36 -6.20 13.57
C LEU A 302 -25.48 -5.43 12.87
N ARG A 303 -26.00 -4.41 13.55
CA ARG A 303 -26.97 -3.46 12.98
C ARG A 303 -26.27 -2.12 12.76
N LEU A 304 -26.51 -1.50 11.62
CA LEU A 304 -26.13 -0.12 11.41
C LEU A 304 -27.01 0.78 12.28
N SER A 305 -26.43 1.77 12.93
CA SER A 305 -27.19 2.93 13.40
C SER A 305 -27.81 3.62 12.18
N GLN A 306 -29.08 3.98 12.26
CA GLN A 306 -29.96 4.41 11.14
C GLN A 306 -29.58 5.76 10.50
N GLU A 307 -28.34 6.10 10.32
CA GLU A 307 -27.96 7.39 9.68
C GLU A 307 -27.19 7.16 8.37
N GLY A 308 -27.94 7.26 7.28
CA GLY A 308 -27.49 7.70 5.97
C GLY A 308 -26.59 6.73 5.17
N ASP A 309 -26.72 6.81 3.86
CA ASP A 309 -25.88 6.18 2.82
C ASP A 309 -24.39 6.61 2.90
N LYS A 310 -23.69 6.21 3.96
CA LYS A 310 -22.24 6.39 4.04
C LYS A 310 -21.55 5.23 3.35
N PRO A 311 -20.69 5.46 2.34
CA PRO A 311 -20.08 4.40 1.51
C PRO A 311 -19.33 3.31 2.26
N TYR A 312 -18.93 3.54 3.50
CA TYR A 312 -18.16 2.59 4.31
C TYR A 312 -18.81 2.23 5.65
N ALA A 313 -20.11 2.51 5.82
CA ALA A 313 -20.79 2.31 7.11
C ALA A 313 -20.68 0.85 7.63
N GLN A 314 -20.79 -0.14 6.74
CA GLN A 314 -20.64 -1.54 7.12
C GLN A 314 -19.22 -1.89 7.55
N LEU A 315 -18.22 -1.36 6.86
CA LEU A 315 -16.80 -1.57 7.20
C LEU A 315 -16.45 -0.86 8.52
N ASP A 316 -16.98 0.33 8.73
CA ASP A 316 -16.79 1.10 9.98
C ASP A 316 -17.42 0.37 11.17
N ALA A 317 -18.62 -0.17 10.99
CA ALA A 317 -19.28 -0.99 12.00
C ALA A 317 -18.47 -2.26 12.33
N LEU A 318 -17.88 -2.90 11.32
CA LEU A 318 -17.00 -4.05 11.51
C LEU A 318 -15.71 -3.67 12.25
N TYR A 319 -15.08 -2.54 11.92
CA TYR A 319 -13.94 -2.03 12.68
C TYR A 319 -14.32 -1.71 14.13
N GLY A 320 -15.44 -1.02 14.33
CA GLY A 320 -15.99 -0.74 15.67
C GLY A 320 -16.25 -2.01 16.49
N LEU A 321 -16.79 -3.06 15.86
CA LEU A 321 -16.97 -4.37 16.49
C LEU A 321 -15.64 -4.98 16.94
N ILE A 322 -14.61 -4.98 16.06
CA ILE A 322 -13.31 -5.58 16.35
C ILE A 322 -12.62 -4.85 17.50
N PHE A 323 -12.61 -3.51 17.49
CA PHE A 323 -12.07 -2.71 18.60
C PHE A 323 -12.91 -2.82 19.87
N GLY A 324 -14.24 -2.92 19.75
CA GLY A 324 -15.16 -3.13 20.88
C GLY A 324 -15.00 -4.50 21.56
N GLY A 325 -14.41 -5.47 20.88
CA GLY A 325 -14.04 -6.77 21.44
C GLY A 325 -12.79 -6.74 22.35
N VAL A 326 -12.11 -5.59 22.44
CA VAL A 326 -10.98 -5.40 23.38
C VAL A 326 -11.53 -5.06 24.75
N GLU A 327 -11.52 -6.03 25.68
CA GLU A 327 -12.15 -5.89 27.00
C GLU A 327 -11.51 -4.81 27.87
N SER A 328 -10.17 -4.71 27.80
CA SER A 328 -9.42 -3.75 28.62
C SER A 328 -9.24 -2.41 27.92
N ARG A 329 -9.72 -1.32 28.54
CA ARG A 329 -9.48 0.05 28.04
C ARG A 329 -7.98 0.37 27.93
N VAL A 330 -7.17 -0.10 28.89
CA VAL A 330 -5.72 0.09 28.88
C VAL A 330 -5.08 -0.64 27.68
N GLN A 331 -5.56 -1.86 27.38
CA GLN A 331 -5.12 -2.59 26.20
C GLN A 331 -5.51 -1.85 24.93
N LEU A 332 -6.73 -1.36 24.83
CA LEU A 332 -7.22 -0.59 23.68
C LEU A 332 -6.39 0.68 23.44
N GLU A 333 -6.09 1.43 24.50
CA GLU A 333 -5.23 2.62 24.40
C GLU A 333 -3.83 2.28 23.91
N ARG A 334 -3.22 1.18 24.37
CA ARG A 334 -1.92 0.71 23.89
C ARG A 334 -1.97 0.24 22.44
N ILE A 335 -3.03 -0.46 22.02
CA ILE A 335 -3.26 -0.81 20.61
C ILE A 335 -3.31 0.46 19.75
N CYS A 336 -4.04 1.48 20.18
CA CYS A 336 -4.12 2.76 19.48
C CYS A 336 -2.76 3.48 19.38
N LEU A 337 -1.92 3.39 20.43
CA LEU A 337 -0.54 3.89 20.36
C LEU A 337 0.30 3.16 19.32
N VAL A 338 0.22 1.83 19.26
CA VAL A 338 0.91 1.02 18.24
C VAL A 338 0.45 1.42 16.84
N LEU A 339 -0.86 1.50 16.60
CA LEU A 339 -1.42 1.91 15.31
C LEU A 339 -1.00 3.33 14.93
N GLY A 340 -0.89 4.25 15.89
CA GLY A 340 -0.37 5.59 15.68
C GLY A 340 1.12 5.61 15.32
N ILE A 341 1.94 4.77 15.95
CA ILE A 341 3.36 4.59 15.58
C ILE A 341 3.44 4.09 14.14
N LEU A 342 2.66 3.06 13.75
CA LEU A 342 2.60 2.55 12.38
C LEU A 342 2.16 3.62 11.38
N TYR A 343 1.23 4.49 11.76
CA TYR A 343 0.80 5.62 10.93
C TYR A 343 1.95 6.61 10.69
N PHE A 344 2.69 7.03 11.75
CA PHE A 344 3.82 7.95 11.59
C PHE A 344 4.99 7.33 10.82
N GLN A 345 5.23 6.02 10.96
CA GLN A 345 6.18 5.30 10.12
C GLN A 345 5.84 5.45 8.63
N SER A 346 4.54 5.34 8.31
CA SER A 346 4.06 5.49 6.94
C SER A 346 4.31 6.89 6.35
N LYS A 347 4.44 7.91 7.22
CA LYS A 347 4.65 9.31 6.83
C LYS A 347 6.12 9.76 6.85
N LYS A 348 7.05 8.85 7.15
CA LYS A 348 8.50 9.17 7.33
C LYS A 348 8.76 10.29 8.33
N VAL A 349 7.95 10.44 9.35
CA VAL A 349 8.10 11.49 10.34
C VAL A 349 9.25 11.15 11.29
N GLY A 350 10.40 11.79 11.10
CA GLY A 350 11.55 11.79 12.02
C GLY A 350 11.97 10.39 12.50
N PHE A 351 12.08 10.22 13.81
CA PHE A 351 12.48 8.99 14.48
C PHE A 351 11.59 7.78 14.14
N PHE A 352 10.32 7.99 13.84
CA PHE A 352 9.39 6.90 13.52
C PHE A 352 9.79 6.11 12.27
N SER A 353 10.56 6.69 11.36
CA SER A 353 10.99 5.99 10.14
C SER A 353 11.86 4.75 10.41
N THR A 354 12.50 4.67 11.58
CA THR A 354 13.39 3.58 11.99
C THR A 354 12.73 2.53 12.89
N ALA A 355 11.59 2.86 13.51
CA ALA A 355 10.89 2.00 14.47
C ALA A 355 10.00 0.94 13.79
N ARG A 356 10.57 0.11 12.89
CA ARG A 356 9.79 -0.81 12.04
C ARG A 356 9.59 -2.20 12.61
N ASP A 357 10.38 -2.58 13.58
CA ASP A 357 10.38 -3.91 14.18
C ASP A 357 9.60 -3.94 15.49
N CYS A 358 9.05 -5.11 15.83
CA CYS A 358 8.29 -5.36 17.04
C CYS A 358 9.11 -4.98 18.28
N THR A 359 10.38 -5.35 18.28
CA THR A 359 11.33 -5.09 19.39
C THR A 359 11.45 -3.58 19.67
N THR A 360 11.54 -2.76 18.64
CA THR A 360 11.61 -1.30 18.78
C THR A 360 10.29 -0.72 19.31
N ILE A 361 9.14 -1.20 18.83
CA ILE A 361 7.83 -0.77 19.32
C ILE A 361 7.66 -1.15 20.80
N GLU A 362 8.05 -2.36 21.19
CA GLU A 362 8.00 -2.85 22.57
C GLU A 362 8.86 -1.98 23.50
N LYS A 363 10.09 -1.66 23.10
CA LYS A 363 10.96 -0.74 23.84
C LYS A 363 10.37 0.66 23.99
N LEU A 364 9.80 1.21 22.90
CA LEU A 364 9.13 2.53 22.91
C LEU A 364 7.97 2.58 23.89
N LEU A 365 7.24 1.49 24.05
CA LEU A 365 6.05 1.41 24.91
C LEU A 365 6.36 0.81 26.29
N GLY A 366 7.64 0.56 26.63
CA GLY A 366 8.05 -0.02 27.89
C GLY A 366 7.52 -1.44 28.13
N MET A 367 7.38 -2.23 27.06
CA MET A 367 6.87 -3.58 27.08
C MET A 367 8.02 -4.60 27.13
N LYS A 368 7.74 -5.83 27.60
CA LYS A 368 8.67 -6.94 27.49
C LYS A 368 8.68 -7.48 26.06
N LEU A 369 9.78 -8.12 25.67
CA LEU A 369 9.87 -8.78 24.36
C LEU A 369 8.79 -9.86 24.24
N GLY A 370 8.01 -9.81 23.15
CA GLY A 370 6.88 -10.70 22.88
C GLY A 370 5.53 -10.19 23.36
N ASP A 371 5.46 -9.14 24.20
CA ASP A 371 4.20 -8.59 24.71
C ASP A 371 3.36 -7.96 23.57
N LEU A 372 4.01 -7.47 22.50
CA LEU A 372 3.31 -6.87 21.36
C LEU A 372 2.41 -7.88 20.64
N VAL A 373 2.83 -9.12 20.55
CA VAL A 373 2.03 -10.20 19.96
C VAL A 373 0.75 -10.42 20.75
N LEU A 374 0.85 -10.46 22.08
CA LEU A 374 -0.30 -10.61 22.96
C LEU A 374 -1.20 -9.38 22.95
N LEU A 375 -0.59 -8.19 22.90
CA LEU A 375 -1.32 -6.92 22.82
C LEU A 375 -2.21 -6.83 21.57
N LEU A 376 -1.67 -7.21 20.40
CA LEU A 376 -2.35 -7.09 19.10
C LEU A 376 -3.29 -8.26 18.79
N ASP A 377 -3.29 -9.32 19.60
CA ASP A 377 -4.10 -10.52 19.38
C ASP A 377 -5.59 -10.24 19.09
N PRO A 378 -6.29 -9.33 19.82
CA PRO A 378 -7.70 -9.05 19.54
C PRO A 378 -7.96 -8.45 18.15
N ILE A 379 -6.97 -7.80 17.56
CA ILE A 379 -7.09 -7.11 16.26
C ILE A 379 -6.31 -7.76 15.13
N LEU A 380 -5.91 -9.03 15.25
CA LEU A 380 -5.19 -9.77 14.19
C LEU A 380 -5.98 -9.91 12.88
N SER A 381 -7.29 -9.63 12.88
CA SER A 381 -8.08 -9.48 11.64
C SER A 381 -7.79 -8.19 10.88
N LEU A 382 -7.15 -7.19 11.52
CA LEU A 382 -6.81 -5.87 10.96
C LEU A 382 -5.31 -5.72 10.70
N VAL A 383 -4.47 -6.41 11.46
CA VAL A 383 -3.02 -6.34 11.39
C VAL A 383 -2.40 -7.73 11.24
N ALA A 384 -1.24 -7.79 10.61
CA ALA A 384 -0.40 -9.00 10.57
C ALA A 384 0.89 -8.76 11.34
N ILE A 385 1.39 -9.81 11.99
CA ILE A 385 2.74 -9.87 12.54
C ILE A 385 3.51 -10.87 11.68
N ASP A 386 4.53 -10.38 10.97
CA ASP A 386 5.35 -11.15 10.04
C ASP A 386 6.81 -11.09 10.51
N GLY A 387 7.29 -12.17 11.11
CA GLY A 387 8.58 -12.18 11.79
C GLY A 387 8.62 -11.10 12.86
N ASP A 388 9.52 -10.13 12.72
CA ASP A 388 9.67 -8.98 13.63
C ASP A 388 8.98 -7.71 13.15
N LYS A 389 7.99 -7.77 12.25
CA LYS A 389 7.32 -6.60 11.68
C LYS A 389 5.81 -6.65 11.87
N VAL A 390 5.23 -5.50 12.26
CA VAL A 390 3.77 -5.31 12.28
C VAL A 390 3.34 -4.59 11.00
N ARG A 391 2.29 -5.08 10.38
CA ARG A 391 1.69 -4.49 9.17
C ARG A 391 0.19 -4.40 9.30
N ILE A 392 -0.41 -3.38 8.72
CA ILE A 392 -1.86 -3.32 8.53
C ILE A 392 -2.23 -4.03 7.22
N TYR A 393 -3.35 -4.75 7.23
CA TYR A 393 -3.84 -5.40 6.00
C TYR A 393 -4.34 -4.41 4.96
N HIS A 394 -4.94 -3.30 5.39
CA HIS A 394 -5.51 -2.35 4.45
C HIS A 394 -5.51 -0.91 4.98
N LYS A 395 -5.20 0.05 4.11
CA LYS A 395 -5.10 1.48 4.45
C LYS A 395 -6.41 2.11 4.95
N SER A 396 -7.58 1.55 4.60
CA SER A 396 -8.87 2.03 5.09
C SER A 396 -8.99 2.00 6.61
N LEU A 397 -8.16 1.19 7.29
CA LEU A 397 -8.05 1.24 8.74
C LEU A 397 -7.56 2.62 9.21
N PHE A 398 -6.55 3.20 8.55
CA PHE A 398 -6.10 4.55 8.88
C PHE A 398 -7.14 5.60 8.48
N ASP A 399 -7.84 5.44 7.35
CA ASP A 399 -8.94 6.32 6.97
C ASP A 399 -10.04 6.35 8.07
N TYR A 400 -10.36 5.18 8.65
CA TYR A 400 -11.29 5.07 9.78
C TYR A 400 -10.74 5.71 11.06
N LEU A 401 -9.49 5.42 11.43
CA LEU A 401 -8.88 5.90 12.67
C LEU A 401 -8.66 7.43 12.69
N LEU A 402 -8.39 8.02 11.55
CA LEU A 402 -8.15 9.46 11.42
C LEU A 402 -9.45 10.28 11.39
N ASP A 403 -10.53 9.70 10.92
CA ASP A 403 -11.83 10.35 10.88
C ASP A 403 -12.51 10.27 12.26
N PHE A 404 -12.63 11.42 12.91
CA PHE A 404 -13.20 11.51 14.26
C PHE A 404 -14.67 11.03 14.35
N VAL A 405 -15.45 11.30 13.29
CA VAL A 405 -16.86 10.88 13.23
C VAL A 405 -16.97 9.37 13.06
N ARG A 406 -16.17 8.78 12.16
CA ARG A 406 -16.19 7.36 11.87
C ARG A 406 -15.70 6.49 13.03
N ARG A 407 -14.59 6.90 13.68
CA ARG A 407 -14.01 6.14 14.81
C ARG A 407 -14.78 6.28 16.12
N GLY A 408 -15.65 7.30 16.27
CA GLY A 408 -16.43 7.54 17.48
C GLY A 408 -15.54 7.73 18.73
N HIS A 409 -15.81 6.95 19.77
CA HIS A 409 -15.12 7.03 21.07
C HIS A 409 -13.79 6.26 21.15
N LEU A 410 -13.28 5.73 20.05
CA LEU A 410 -12.00 5.02 20.03
C LEU A 410 -10.87 5.99 20.48
N PRO A 411 -10.02 5.60 21.46
CA PRO A 411 -8.98 6.48 22.01
C PRO A 411 -7.74 6.57 21.11
N PHE A 412 -7.95 6.90 19.83
CA PHE A 412 -6.87 7.09 18.86
C PHE A 412 -6.50 8.57 18.81
N ASP A 413 -5.31 8.90 19.29
CA ASP A 413 -4.81 10.27 19.39
C ASP A 413 -3.33 10.34 18.95
N LEU A 414 -3.08 10.99 17.83
CA LEU A 414 -1.73 11.16 17.28
C LEU A 414 -0.85 12.07 18.14
N HIS A 415 -1.43 13.03 18.87
CA HIS A 415 -0.68 13.88 19.78
C HIS A 415 -0.10 13.06 20.93
N ARG A 416 -0.90 12.20 21.54
CA ARG A 416 -0.47 11.26 22.58
C ARG A 416 0.64 10.31 22.09
N VAL A 417 0.57 9.86 20.83
CA VAL A 417 1.64 9.05 20.23
C VAL A 417 2.94 9.83 20.16
N HIS A 418 2.91 11.08 19.70
CA HIS A 418 4.07 11.96 19.68
C HIS A 418 4.68 12.18 21.07
N GLU A 419 3.86 12.49 22.07
CA GLU A 419 4.30 12.68 23.44
C GLU A 419 4.98 11.44 24.01
N THR A 420 4.38 10.26 23.79
CA THR A 420 4.92 8.97 24.27
C THR A 420 6.31 8.71 23.68
N VAL A 421 6.47 8.90 22.38
CA VAL A 421 7.75 8.68 21.69
C VAL A 421 8.78 9.74 22.06
N ALA A 422 8.38 11.02 22.15
CA ALA A 422 9.27 12.10 22.60
C ALA A 422 9.80 11.83 24.01
N THR A 423 8.94 11.42 24.94
CA THR A 423 9.31 11.06 26.31
C THR A 423 10.32 9.92 26.33
N TYR A 424 10.11 8.87 25.55
CA TYR A 424 11.05 7.76 25.45
C TYR A 424 12.42 8.20 24.94
N ILE A 425 12.47 9.01 23.89
CA ILE A 425 13.73 9.54 23.32
C ILE A 425 14.45 10.40 24.37
N LEU A 426 13.75 11.33 25.01
CA LEU A 426 14.31 12.20 26.03
C LEU A 426 14.85 11.42 27.22
N THR A 427 14.10 10.44 27.71
CA THR A 427 14.56 9.57 28.82
C THR A 427 15.83 8.80 28.45
N GLY A 428 15.87 8.24 27.21
CA GLY A 428 17.05 7.55 26.71
C GLY A 428 18.27 8.48 26.54
N LEU A 429 18.04 9.73 26.13
CA LEU A 429 19.10 10.76 26.03
C LEU A 429 19.65 11.17 27.40
N ILE A 430 18.76 11.38 28.38
CA ILE A 430 19.13 11.71 29.76
C ILE A 430 19.95 10.57 30.39
N ALA A 431 19.49 9.32 30.25
CA ALA A 431 20.18 8.16 30.80
C ALA A 431 21.60 7.99 30.21
N LYS A 432 21.80 8.30 28.92
CA LYS A 432 23.14 8.27 28.30
C LYS A 432 24.01 9.46 28.69
N ALA A 433 23.44 10.64 28.88
CA ALA A 433 24.17 11.82 29.34
C ALA A 433 24.73 11.63 30.76
N THR A 434 24.00 10.88 31.61
CA THR A 434 24.46 10.55 32.97
C THR A 434 25.54 9.45 33.00
N CYS A 435 25.66 8.62 31.95
CA CYS A 435 26.69 7.57 31.85
C CYS A 435 27.99 8.01 31.13
N GLY A 436 28.18 9.29 30.81
CA GLY A 436 29.47 9.84 30.34
C GLY A 436 29.92 9.50 28.90
N SER A 437 29.11 8.82 28.09
CA SER A 437 29.46 8.49 26.70
C SER A 437 28.62 9.30 25.69
N PHE A 438 29.23 10.37 25.17
CA PHE A 438 28.63 11.23 24.14
C PHE A 438 29.10 10.84 22.73
N LEU A 439 28.34 10.03 22.02
CA LEU A 439 28.38 9.95 20.55
C LEU A 439 27.00 9.56 20.04
N PHE A 440 26.28 10.53 19.45
CA PHE A 440 25.01 10.30 18.79
C PHE A 440 25.14 10.47 17.29
N HIS A 441 24.81 9.44 16.55
CA HIS A 441 24.49 9.54 15.15
C HIS A 441 22.96 9.59 15.02
N ILE A 442 22.40 10.79 14.89
CA ILE A 442 21.01 10.97 14.44
C ILE A 442 21.11 11.16 12.91
N PRO A 443 20.56 10.27 12.09
CA PRO A 443 20.79 10.26 10.63
C PRO A 443 20.34 11.52 9.87
N TYR A 444 19.70 12.48 10.53
CA TYR A 444 19.20 13.74 9.94
C TYR A 444 19.66 15.01 10.66
N LEU A 445 20.40 14.88 11.74
CA LEU A 445 21.05 15.99 12.40
C LEU A 445 22.55 15.69 12.38
N GLY A 446 23.30 16.48 11.64
CA GLY A 446 24.76 16.39 11.61
C GLY A 446 25.34 16.30 13.01
N ILE A 447 26.62 15.89 13.14
CA ILE A 447 27.31 15.73 14.43
C ILE A 447 27.30 17.07 15.17
N TYR A 448 26.40 17.25 16.13
CA TYR A 448 26.39 18.41 17.00
C TYR A 448 26.90 18.01 18.39
N ARG A 449 28.02 18.65 18.82
CA ARG A 449 28.49 18.62 20.22
C ARG A 449 27.65 19.64 21.01
N TYR A 450 26.79 19.17 21.91
CA TYR A 450 26.08 20.04 22.84
C TYR A 450 26.66 19.93 24.25
N HIS A 451 27.03 21.09 24.80
CA HIS A 451 27.62 21.20 26.14
C HIS A 451 26.57 21.53 27.25
N SER A 452 25.26 21.55 26.95
CA SER A 452 24.27 21.74 28.00
C SER A 452 22.89 21.13 27.63
N SER A 453 22.26 20.44 28.57
CA SER A 453 20.95 19.78 28.48
C SER A 453 19.77 20.73 28.22
N ALA A 454 19.87 22.01 28.63
CA ALA A 454 18.81 23.01 28.48
C ALA A 454 18.55 23.42 27.01
N ARG A 455 19.58 23.44 26.16
CA ARG A 455 19.42 23.77 24.72
C ARG A 455 18.83 22.64 23.89
N LEU A 456 19.03 21.38 24.30
CA LEU A 456 18.42 20.20 23.68
C LEU A 456 16.90 20.18 23.88
N LEU A 457 16.45 20.53 25.08
CA LEU A 457 15.02 20.64 25.42
C LEU A 457 14.32 21.74 24.59
N ALA A 458 14.92 22.91 24.46
CA ALA A 458 14.39 24.00 23.64
C ALA A 458 14.26 23.63 22.15
N PHE A 459 15.20 22.84 21.62
CA PHE A 459 15.18 22.39 20.22
C PHE A 459 14.07 21.33 19.97
N CYS A 460 13.86 20.39 20.88
CA CYS A 460 12.78 19.39 20.75
C CYS A 460 11.38 20.01 20.80
N PHE A 461 11.21 21.15 21.51
CA PHE A 461 9.92 21.88 21.57
C PHE A 461 9.72 22.89 20.44
N SER A 462 10.75 23.23 19.67
CA SER A 462 10.69 24.23 18.59
C SER A 462 10.43 23.63 17.18
N LEU A 463 10.28 22.31 17.05
CA LEU A 463 9.91 21.69 15.78
C LEU A 463 8.46 22.06 15.43
N PRO A 464 8.21 22.79 14.32
CA PRO A 464 6.88 23.24 13.96
C PRO A 464 6.03 22.02 13.57
N ILE A 465 5.05 21.70 14.40
CA ILE A 465 3.98 20.75 14.07
C ILE A 465 3.04 21.49 13.11
N ARG A 466 3.32 21.46 11.83
CA ARG A 466 2.31 21.76 10.81
C ARG A 466 1.47 20.51 10.60
N ILE A 467 0.40 20.38 11.35
CA ILE A 467 -0.72 19.51 11.01
C ILE A 467 -1.49 20.26 9.92
N SER A 468 -1.33 19.88 8.66
CA SER A 468 -2.27 20.29 7.62
C SER A 468 -3.58 19.58 7.91
N GLN A 469 -4.59 20.37 8.19
CA GLN A 469 -6.00 19.99 8.22
C GLN A 469 -6.45 19.40 6.88
#